data_9afab041b789b82faa3ca6cb29f05e5d
#
_entry.id   9afab041b789b82faa3ca6cb29f05e5d
#
_cell.length_a   1.000
_cell.length_b   1.000
_cell.length_c   1.000
_cell.angle_alpha   90.00
_cell.angle_beta   90.00
_cell.angle_gamma   90.00
#
_symmetry.space_group_name_H-M   'P 1'
#
loop_
_entity.id
_entity.type
_entity.pdbx_description
1 polymer ?
#
loop_
_entity_poly.entity_id
_entity_poly.type
_entity_poly.pdbx_seq_one_letter_code
_entity_poly.pdbx_strand_id
1 'polypeptide(L)'
;DLVWHQASVSGDTATFYVSSSAHKGESGAYTTHIYLYDNAGKLAPLKGVNVTVPSGANPGGSSGNNNGSGTGVLSMAIPYVTELSSNGFRVTIQFNAPAGYKKVSTAVWTAANGQDDLVWHNMTVSGNTATCYVPVSEHKNEHGSYIVNAYVFETDTKYVLQGMTVPVP
;
A
#
# COMPACT_ATOMS: atom_id res chain seq x y z
N ASP A 1 -5.53 22.31 7.33
CA ASP A 1 -5.20 21.96 8.71
C ASP A 1 -3.94 21.10 8.73
N LEU A 2 -3.01 21.41 9.65
CA LEU A 2 -1.78 20.64 9.87
C LEU A 2 -1.89 19.94 11.23
N VAL A 3 -1.76 18.61 11.20
CA VAL A 3 -1.76 17.78 12.42
C VAL A 3 -0.49 16.96 12.46
N TRP A 4 0.19 16.95 13.60
CA TRP A 4 1.37 16.14 13.85
C TRP A 4 0.99 14.83 14.49
N HIS A 5 1.47 13.72 13.91
CA HIS A 5 1.31 12.37 14.46
C HIS A 5 2.69 11.79 14.78
N GLN A 6 2.81 11.19 15.96
CA GLN A 6 4.02 10.46 16.31
C GLN A 6 3.88 9.01 15.88
N ALA A 7 4.87 8.50 15.14
CA ALA A 7 4.91 7.11 14.73
C ALA A 7 5.43 6.21 15.87
N SER A 8 4.89 5.02 15.98
CA SER A 8 5.47 3.93 16.78
C SER A 8 6.54 3.24 15.94
N VAL A 9 7.73 3.07 16.48
CA VAL A 9 8.88 2.47 15.79
C VAL A 9 9.14 1.07 16.37
N SER A 10 9.29 0.09 15.47
CA SER A 10 9.69 -1.28 15.80
C SER A 10 10.68 -1.78 14.76
N GLY A 11 11.93 -2.00 15.14
CA GLY A 11 13.01 -2.25 14.20
C GLY A 11 13.16 -1.10 13.21
N ASP A 12 13.17 -1.41 11.92
CA ASP A 12 13.30 -0.44 10.84
C ASP A 12 11.93 0.06 10.31
N THR A 13 10.86 -0.22 11.02
CA THR A 13 9.50 0.14 10.61
C THR A 13 8.89 1.16 11.56
N ALA A 14 8.41 2.26 11.01
CA ALA A 14 7.62 3.26 11.73
C ALA A 14 6.16 3.18 11.24
N THR A 15 5.23 3.09 12.19
CA THR A 15 3.80 3.00 11.90
C THR A 15 3.04 4.09 12.64
N PHE A 16 2.11 4.74 11.96
CA PHE A 16 1.19 5.70 12.54
C PHE A 16 -0.17 5.61 11.84
N TYR A 17 -1.20 6.00 12.56
CA TYR A 17 -2.56 6.04 12.06
C TYR A 17 -3.04 7.50 11.99
N VAL A 18 -3.61 7.87 10.84
CA VAL A 18 -4.21 9.18 10.64
C VAL A 18 -5.72 9.01 10.56
N SER A 19 -6.43 9.55 11.56
CA SER A 19 -7.89 9.58 11.55
C SER A 19 -8.38 10.81 10.79
N SER A 20 -9.37 10.63 9.91
CA SER A 20 -10.03 11.75 9.25
C SER A 20 -10.69 12.72 10.26
N SER A 21 -11.09 12.22 11.44
CA SER A 21 -11.63 13.07 12.51
C SER A 21 -10.62 14.08 13.05
N ALA A 22 -9.33 13.78 13.01
CA ALA A 22 -8.26 14.74 13.33
C ALA A 22 -8.14 15.87 12.29
N HIS A 23 -8.73 15.66 11.12
CA HIS A 23 -8.78 16.60 9.99
C HIS A 23 -10.23 16.99 9.66
N LYS A 24 -11.03 17.30 10.69
CA LYS A 24 -12.44 17.75 10.59
C LYS A 24 -13.37 16.77 9.88
N GLY A 25 -12.98 15.50 9.72
CA GLY A 25 -13.73 14.51 8.97
C GLY A 25 -13.74 14.74 7.46
N GLU A 26 -12.84 15.58 6.97
CA GLU A 26 -12.76 15.89 5.54
C GLU A 26 -12.36 14.67 4.73
N SER A 27 -12.94 14.54 3.54
CA SER A 27 -12.52 13.60 2.52
C SER A 27 -11.72 14.33 1.42
N GLY A 28 -10.94 13.59 0.64
CA GLY A 28 -10.16 14.18 -0.44
C GLY A 28 -8.67 13.88 -0.33
N ALA A 29 -7.85 14.71 -0.95
CA ALA A 29 -6.41 14.51 -0.99
C ALA A 29 -5.74 14.96 0.31
N TYR A 30 -5.02 14.02 0.94
CA TYR A 30 -4.17 14.27 2.10
C TYR A 30 -2.71 14.23 1.68
N THR A 31 -1.95 15.23 2.09
CA THR A 31 -0.50 15.24 1.93
C THR A 31 0.14 14.93 3.29
N THR A 32 0.91 13.85 3.35
CA THR A 32 1.64 13.46 4.55
C THR A 32 3.13 13.68 4.34
N HIS A 33 3.76 14.42 5.23
CA HIS A 33 5.22 14.55 5.28
C HIS A 33 5.77 13.71 6.43
N ILE A 34 6.77 12.87 6.14
CA ILE A 34 7.40 12.00 7.12
C ILE A 34 8.77 12.56 7.46
N TYR A 35 8.97 12.86 8.73
CA TYR A 35 10.22 13.39 9.27
C TYR A 35 10.90 12.33 10.13
N LEU A 36 12.12 11.98 9.79
CA LEU A 36 12.94 11.09 10.58
C LEU A 36 14.13 11.86 11.13
N TYR A 37 14.32 11.80 12.44
CA TYR A 37 15.47 12.39 13.12
C TYR A 37 16.37 11.28 13.68
N ASP A 38 17.67 11.40 13.51
CA ASP A 38 18.62 10.52 14.16
C ASP A 38 18.75 10.85 15.67
N ASN A 39 19.51 10.04 16.39
CA ASN A 39 19.73 10.24 17.83
C ASN A 39 20.46 11.58 18.17
N ALA A 40 21.08 12.22 17.21
CA ALA A 40 21.69 13.54 17.34
C ALA A 40 20.72 14.68 16.99
N GLY A 41 19.46 14.36 16.66
CA GLY A 41 18.44 15.32 16.26
C GLY A 41 18.60 15.85 14.83
N LYS A 42 19.40 15.19 14.00
CA LYS A 42 19.58 15.58 12.60
C LYS A 42 18.46 14.99 11.75
N LEU A 43 17.82 15.84 10.95
CA LEU A 43 16.76 15.46 10.04
C LEU A 43 17.30 14.65 8.84
N ALA A 44 16.75 13.47 8.63
CA ALA A 44 16.93 12.71 7.39
C ALA A 44 16.16 13.35 6.23
N PRO A 45 16.45 13.03 4.96
CA PRO A 45 15.71 13.54 3.83
C PRO A 45 14.21 13.27 3.97
N LEU A 46 13.42 14.34 3.82
CA LEU A 46 11.97 14.30 3.89
C LEU A 46 11.37 13.39 2.82
N LYS A 47 10.42 12.57 3.21
CA LYS A 47 9.56 11.81 2.30
C LYS A 47 8.13 12.31 2.41
N GLY A 48 7.48 12.52 1.28
CA GLY A 48 6.07 12.89 1.19
C GLY A 48 5.25 11.77 0.57
N VAL A 49 4.05 11.59 1.08
CA VAL A 49 3.06 10.63 0.55
C VAL A 49 1.73 11.37 0.40
N ASN A 50 1.10 11.23 -0.76
CA ASN A 50 -0.25 11.71 -0.98
C ASN A 50 -1.24 10.56 -0.87
N VAL A 51 -2.27 10.73 -0.06
CA VAL A 51 -3.33 9.75 0.16
C VAL A 51 -4.67 10.41 -0.13
N THR A 52 -5.53 9.75 -0.89
CA THR A 52 -6.90 10.22 -1.10
C THR A 52 -7.85 9.48 -0.16
N VAL A 53 -8.51 10.21 0.71
CA VAL A 53 -9.56 9.69 1.58
C VAL A 53 -10.90 9.83 0.86
N PRO A 54 -11.59 8.72 0.53
CA PRO A 54 -12.87 8.78 -0.18
C PRO A 54 -13.97 9.40 0.69
N SER A 55 -14.92 10.07 0.07
CA SER A 55 -16.12 10.59 0.74
C SER A 55 -16.92 9.43 1.33
N GLY A 56 -17.26 9.51 2.62
CA GLY A 56 -18.01 8.46 3.33
C GLY A 56 -17.13 7.42 4.07
N ALA A 57 -15.82 7.60 4.13
CA ALA A 57 -14.96 6.84 5.02
C ALA A 57 -15.31 7.19 6.48
N ASN A 58 -16.01 6.29 7.16
CA ASN A 58 -16.43 6.47 8.55
C ASN A 58 -15.24 6.23 9.49
N PRO A 59 -14.86 7.18 10.35
CA PRO A 59 -13.77 6.99 11.31
C PRO A 59 -14.22 6.09 12.46
N GLY A 60 -13.95 4.82 12.36
CA GLY A 60 -14.21 3.87 13.45
C GLY A 60 -15.19 2.77 13.07
N GLY A 61 -14.78 1.88 12.24
CA GLY A 61 -15.53 0.69 11.88
C GLY A 61 -14.70 -0.55 12.09
N SER A 62 -14.93 -1.21 13.20
CA SER A 62 -14.69 -2.62 13.44
C SER A 62 -14.98 -3.46 12.19
N SER A 63 -14.14 -4.47 11.97
CA SER A 63 -14.35 -5.59 11.07
C SER A 63 -15.84 -5.96 10.94
N GLY A 64 -16.49 -5.52 9.89
CA GLY A 64 -17.85 -5.87 9.54
C GLY A 64 -17.86 -6.42 8.12
N ASN A 65 -18.20 -7.70 8.03
CA ASN A 65 -18.50 -8.42 6.80
C ASN A 65 -19.60 -7.67 6.05
N ASN A 66 -19.27 -6.86 5.04
CA ASN A 66 -20.27 -6.20 4.19
C ASN A 66 -20.27 -6.81 2.80
N ASN A 67 -21.07 -7.88 2.70
CA ASN A 67 -21.71 -8.29 1.46
C ASN A 67 -22.89 -7.29 1.25
N GLY A 68 -22.63 -6.13 0.70
CA GLY A 68 -23.60 -5.06 0.48
C GLY A 68 -23.33 -4.33 -0.82
N SER A 69 -24.29 -4.41 -1.74
CA SER A 69 -24.42 -3.56 -2.93
C SER A 69 -24.38 -2.08 -2.50
N GLY A 70 -23.21 -1.50 -2.43
CA GLY A 70 -23.00 -0.14 -1.95
C GLY A 70 -22.52 0.79 -3.05
N THR A 71 -23.08 1.97 -3.11
CA THR A 71 -22.72 3.13 -3.94
C THR A 71 -21.32 3.68 -3.62
N GLY A 72 -20.33 2.82 -3.52
CA GLY A 72 -18.93 3.20 -3.25
C GLY A 72 -18.11 3.27 -4.54
N VAL A 73 -16.93 3.89 -4.44
CA VAL A 73 -15.98 3.99 -5.55
C VAL A 73 -14.91 2.90 -5.41
N LEU A 74 -14.52 2.31 -6.55
CA LEU A 74 -13.36 1.42 -6.60
C LEU A 74 -12.14 2.15 -6.03
N SER A 75 -11.53 1.60 -5.00
CA SER A 75 -10.37 2.22 -4.31
C SER A 75 -9.43 1.16 -3.72
N MET A 76 -8.19 1.55 -3.48
CA MET A 76 -7.17 0.71 -2.87
C MET A 76 -6.31 1.57 -1.95
N ALA A 77 -5.99 1.05 -0.76
CA ALA A 77 -4.99 1.62 0.12
C ALA A 77 -3.57 1.40 -0.44
N ILE A 78 -2.61 2.17 0.06
CA ILE A 78 -1.19 1.95 -0.28
C ILE A 78 -0.82 0.52 0.12
N PRO A 79 -0.18 -0.26 -0.78
CA PRO A 79 0.31 -1.59 -0.46
C PRO A 79 1.31 -1.55 0.70
N TYR A 80 1.38 -2.63 1.46
CA TYR A 80 2.42 -2.81 2.47
C TYR A 80 3.03 -4.21 2.39
N VAL A 81 4.20 -4.36 2.99
CA VAL A 81 4.99 -5.60 2.93
C VAL A 81 5.12 -6.21 4.31
N THR A 82 5.03 -7.52 4.34
CA THR A 82 5.34 -8.37 5.50
C THR A 82 6.27 -9.50 5.08
N GLU A 83 6.82 -10.25 6.03
CA GLU A 83 7.71 -11.39 5.76
C GLU A 83 8.92 -11.01 4.89
N LEU A 84 9.43 -9.78 5.02
CA LEU A 84 10.59 -9.31 4.26
C LEU A 84 11.86 -10.05 4.70
N SER A 85 12.52 -10.67 3.73
CA SER A 85 13.76 -11.41 3.91
C SER A 85 14.59 -11.41 2.61
N SER A 86 15.81 -11.95 2.65
CA SER A 86 16.63 -12.17 1.46
C SER A 86 16.02 -13.16 0.46
N ASN A 87 15.01 -13.94 0.86
CA ASN A 87 14.36 -14.91 -0.03
C ASN A 87 13.11 -14.35 -0.72
N GLY A 88 12.58 -13.23 -0.24
CA GLY A 88 11.38 -12.60 -0.77
C GLY A 88 10.57 -11.85 0.28
N PHE A 89 9.38 -11.46 -0.11
CA PHE A 89 8.46 -10.67 0.73
C PHE A 89 7.00 -10.95 0.36
N ARG A 90 6.10 -10.67 1.30
CA ARG A 90 4.66 -10.74 1.06
C ARG A 90 4.09 -9.35 0.84
N VAL A 91 3.44 -9.14 -0.29
CA VAL A 91 2.67 -7.93 -0.59
C VAL A 91 1.25 -8.12 -0.08
N THR A 92 0.73 -7.12 0.62
CA THR A 92 -0.66 -7.06 1.08
C THR A 92 -1.28 -5.75 0.65
N ILE A 93 -2.50 -5.80 0.15
CA ILE A 93 -3.32 -4.64 -0.17
C ILE A 93 -4.69 -4.76 0.49
N GLN A 94 -5.24 -3.60 0.84
CA GLN A 94 -6.64 -3.47 1.21
C GLN A 94 -7.35 -2.64 0.14
N PHE A 95 -8.53 -3.08 -0.30
CA PHE A 95 -9.25 -2.43 -1.37
C PHE A 95 -10.76 -2.45 -1.13
N ASN A 96 -11.47 -1.58 -1.83
CA ASN A 96 -12.91 -1.57 -1.89
C ASN A 96 -13.34 -1.64 -3.37
N ALA A 97 -14.16 -2.64 -3.69
CA ALA A 97 -14.68 -2.85 -5.03
C ALA A 97 -16.20 -3.12 -4.94
N PRO A 98 -17.03 -2.08 -4.75
CA PRO A 98 -18.45 -2.22 -4.48
C PRO A 98 -19.24 -2.84 -5.64
N ALA A 99 -18.78 -2.67 -6.87
CA ALA A 99 -19.35 -3.34 -8.05
C ALA A 99 -18.72 -4.73 -8.31
N GLY A 100 -17.87 -5.21 -7.41
CA GLY A 100 -17.07 -6.42 -7.58
C GLY A 100 -15.72 -6.13 -8.24
N TYR A 101 -14.93 -7.18 -8.43
CA TYR A 101 -13.65 -7.10 -9.12
C TYR A 101 -13.50 -8.30 -10.06
N LYS A 102 -12.81 -8.10 -11.18
CA LYS A 102 -12.46 -9.15 -12.12
C LYS A 102 -11.16 -9.84 -11.74
N LYS A 103 -10.18 -9.05 -11.29
CA LYS A 103 -8.82 -9.51 -11.00
C LYS A 103 -8.15 -8.59 -9.98
N VAL A 104 -7.34 -9.17 -9.11
CA VAL A 104 -6.40 -8.47 -8.26
C VAL A 104 -5.01 -9.04 -8.51
N SER A 105 -4.06 -8.20 -8.87
CA SER A 105 -2.70 -8.63 -9.22
C SER A 105 -1.67 -7.56 -8.92
N THR A 106 -0.42 -7.97 -8.86
CA THR A 106 0.71 -7.05 -8.74
C THR A 106 1.75 -7.33 -9.81
N ALA A 107 2.30 -6.28 -10.39
CA ALA A 107 3.49 -6.33 -11.24
C ALA A 107 4.70 -5.97 -10.39
N VAL A 108 5.72 -6.80 -10.43
CA VAL A 108 6.93 -6.65 -9.60
C VAL A 108 8.16 -6.79 -10.48
N TRP A 109 9.18 -5.96 -10.24
CA TRP A 109 10.48 -6.04 -10.90
C TRP A 109 11.54 -5.38 -10.02
N THR A 110 12.82 -5.73 -10.24
CA THR A 110 13.93 -5.02 -9.60
C THR A 110 14.21 -3.67 -10.29
N ALA A 111 14.71 -2.71 -9.53
CA ALA A 111 15.09 -1.41 -10.08
C ALA A 111 16.43 -1.46 -10.84
N ALA A 112 17.15 -2.59 -10.81
CA ALA A 112 18.53 -2.67 -11.29
C ALA A 112 18.65 -2.47 -12.81
N ASN A 113 17.85 -3.18 -13.62
CA ASN A 113 17.99 -3.18 -15.08
C ASN A 113 16.66 -2.83 -15.79
N GLY A 114 15.86 -1.97 -15.17
CA GLY A 114 14.53 -1.63 -15.67
C GLY A 114 13.53 -2.75 -15.40
N GLN A 115 12.71 -3.11 -16.38
CA GLN A 115 11.67 -4.13 -16.25
C GLN A 115 12.08 -5.47 -16.89
N ASP A 116 13.35 -5.79 -16.91
CA ASP A 116 13.88 -6.99 -17.59
C ASP A 116 13.57 -8.30 -16.85
N ASP A 117 13.12 -8.19 -15.58
CA ASP A 117 12.69 -9.26 -14.68
C ASP A 117 11.23 -9.08 -14.21
N LEU A 118 10.41 -8.33 -14.95
CA LEU A 118 9.02 -8.06 -14.58
C LEU A 118 8.18 -9.34 -14.53
N VAL A 119 7.57 -9.60 -13.37
CA VAL A 119 6.65 -10.71 -13.13
C VAL A 119 5.30 -10.19 -12.65
N TRP A 120 4.22 -10.77 -13.19
CA TRP A 120 2.87 -10.54 -12.73
C TRP A 120 2.42 -11.64 -11.77
N HIS A 121 2.10 -11.27 -10.53
CA HIS A 121 1.54 -12.17 -9.53
C HIS A 121 0.04 -11.97 -9.40
N ASN A 122 -0.73 -13.05 -9.49
CA ASN A 122 -2.13 -13.02 -9.08
C ASN A 122 -2.19 -13.05 -7.55
N MET A 123 -3.02 -12.17 -6.97
CA MET A 123 -3.17 -12.11 -5.53
C MET A 123 -4.32 -12.99 -5.04
N THR A 124 -4.13 -13.65 -3.90
CA THR A 124 -5.19 -14.36 -3.19
C THR A 124 -6.03 -13.36 -2.42
N VAL A 125 -7.33 -13.36 -2.64
CA VAL A 125 -8.27 -12.42 -2.01
C VAL A 125 -9.07 -13.09 -0.91
N SER A 126 -9.15 -12.41 0.24
CA SER A 126 -10.01 -12.77 1.37
C SER A 126 -10.72 -11.50 1.86
N GLY A 127 -12.04 -11.41 1.65
CA GLY A 127 -12.79 -10.19 1.89
C GLY A 127 -12.25 -9.04 1.06
N ASN A 128 -11.87 -7.95 1.70
CA ASN A 128 -11.31 -6.75 1.07
C ASN A 128 -9.77 -6.69 1.13
N THR A 129 -9.13 -7.80 1.44
CA THR A 129 -7.67 -7.91 1.52
C THR A 129 -7.17 -8.89 0.47
N ALA A 130 -6.12 -8.51 -0.25
CA ALA A 130 -5.43 -9.40 -1.17
C ALA A 130 -3.95 -9.51 -0.82
N THR A 131 -3.40 -10.72 -0.96
CA THR A 131 -2.00 -11.01 -0.64
C THR A 131 -1.35 -11.86 -1.72
N CYS A 132 -0.05 -11.67 -1.93
CA CYS A 132 0.80 -12.61 -2.64
C CYS A 132 2.21 -12.62 -2.03
N TYR A 133 2.91 -13.74 -2.19
CA TYR A 133 4.34 -13.82 -1.88
C TYR A 133 5.14 -13.60 -3.16
N VAL A 134 6.18 -12.80 -3.08
CA VAL A 134 7.10 -12.47 -4.17
C VAL A 134 8.46 -13.09 -3.84
N PRO A 135 8.86 -14.20 -4.45
CA PRO A 135 10.16 -14.79 -4.22
C PRO A 135 11.24 -14.08 -5.05
N VAL A 136 12.40 -13.83 -4.46
CA VAL A 136 13.57 -13.24 -5.14
C VAL A 136 14.02 -14.12 -6.33
N SER A 137 13.80 -15.42 -6.25
CA SER A 137 14.16 -16.37 -7.32
C SER A 137 13.42 -16.16 -8.65
N GLU A 138 12.26 -15.51 -8.63
CA GLU A 138 11.52 -15.13 -9.85
C GLU A 138 12.08 -13.84 -10.48
N HIS A 139 12.96 -13.14 -9.77
CA HIS A 139 13.59 -11.89 -10.18
C HIS A 139 15.11 -12.06 -10.29
N LYS A 140 15.56 -13.09 -11.01
CA LYS A 140 16.98 -13.41 -11.29
C LYS A 140 17.87 -13.50 -10.03
N ASN A 141 17.28 -13.75 -8.85
CA ASN A 141 17.93 -13.68 -7.53
C ASN A 141 18.60 -12.31 -7.26
N GLU A 142 18.08 -11.25 -7.81
CA GLU A 142 18.56 -9.90 -7.57
C GLU A 142 18.07 -9.39 -6.20
N HIS A 143 18.96 -8.66 -5.52
CA HIS A 143 18.67 -7.99 -4.25
C HIS A 143 18.64 -6.47 -4.44
N GLY A 144 18.13 -5.74 -3.45
CA GLY A 144 18.04 -4.29 -3.52
C GLY A 144 16.62 -3.78 -3.69
N SER A 145 16.43 -2.73 -4.46
CA SER A 145 15.12 -2.08 -4.59
C SER A 145 14.22 -2.81 -5.58
N TYR A 146 13.08 -3.26 -5.10
CA TYR A 146 11.98 -3.80 -5.92
C TYR A 146 10.90 -2.74 -6.12
N ILE A 147 10.38 -2.64 -7.33
CA ILE A 147 9.21 -1.84 -7.65
C ILE A 147 8.00 -2.76 -7.67
N VAL A 148 6.99 -2.40 -6.91
CA VAL A 148 5.73 -3.16 -6.78
C VAL A 148 4.59 -2.26 -7.19
N ASN A 149 3.86 -2.63 -8.22
CA ASN A 149 2.62 -1.97 -8.66
C ASN A 149 1.45 -2.93 -8.46
N ALA A 150 0.55 -2.59 -7.55
CA ALA A 150 -0.65 -3.37 -7.27
C ALA A 150 -1.85 -2.82 -8.01
N TYR A 151 -2.69 -3.72 -8.53
CA TYR A 151 -3.85 -3.41 -9.34
C TYR A 151 -5.09 -4.13 -8.82
N VAL A 152 -6.19 -3.42 -8.73
CA VAL A 152 -7.53 -4.00 -8.59
C VAL A 152 -8.33 -3.64 -9.83
N PHE A 153 -8.66 -4.63 -10.64
CA PHE A 153 -9.44 -4.48 -11.86
C PHE A 153 -10.91 -4.75 -11.58
N GLU A 154 -11.76 -3.77 -11.80
CA GLU A 154 -13.22 -3.95 -11.85
C GLU A 154 -13.62 -4.54 -13.20
N THR A 155 -13.03 -4.00 -14.28
CA THR A 155 -13.13 -4.49 -15.66
C THR A 155 -11.73 -4.47 -16.31
N ASP A 156 -11.62 -4.84 -17.58
CA ASP A 156 -10.34 -4.77 -18.31
C ASP A 156 -9.82 -3.34 -18.50
N THR A 157 -10.70 -2.36 -18.44
CA THR A 157 -10.38 -0.94 -18.68
C THR A 157 -10.58 -0.06 -17.45
N LYS A 158 -11.27 -0.55 -16.42
CA LYS A 158 -11.49 0.17 -15.16
C LYS A 158 -10.74 -0.50 -14.02
N TYR A 159 -9.74 0.17 -13.50
CA TYR A 159 -8.90 -0.32 -12.41
C TYR A 159 -8.37 0.82 -11.53
N VAL A 160 -7.90 0.47 -10.35
CA VAL A 160 -7.07 1.32 -9.49
C VAL A 160 -5.68 0.74 -9.38
N LEU A 161 -4.69 1.61 -9.30
CA LEU A 161 -3.26 1.28 -9.17
C LEU A 161 -2.67 2.02 -7.98
N GLN A 162 -1.89 1.31 -7.18
CA GLN A 162 -0.98 1.88 -6.19
C GLN A 162 0.40 1.22 -6.28
N GLY A 163 1.45 2.03 -6.16
CA GLY A 163 2.83 1.56 -6.24
C GLY A 163 3.59 1.76 -4.94
N MET A 164 4.62 0.94 -4.74
CA MET A 164 5.58 1.07 -3.65
C MET A 164 6.96 0.56 -4.07
N THR A 165 7.97 0.93 -3.29
CA THR A 165 9.33 0.37 -3.40
C THR A 165 9.66 -0.45 -2.16
N VAL A 166 10.24 -1.64 -2.37
CA VAL A 166 10.59 -2.59 -1.31
C VAL A 166 12.10 -2.82 -1.33
N PRO A 167 12.85 -2.47 -0.26
CA PRO A 167 14.26 -2.78 -0.16
C PRO A 167 14.46 -4.23 0.31
N VAL A 168 14.81 -5.12 -0.58
CA VAL A 168 15.11 -6.53 -0.28
C VAL A 168 16.59 -6.66 0.12
N PRO A 169 16.91 -7.21 1.31
CA PRO A 169 18.27 -7.32 1.82
C PRO A 169 19.14 -8.31 1.07
#